data_83564f9158d9bd0a06d621a760c8e1cf
#
_entry.id   83564f9158d9bd0a06d621a760c8e1cf
#
_cell.length_a   1.000
_cell.length_b   1.000
_cell.length_c   1.000
_cell.angle_alpha   90.00
_cell.angle_beta   90.00
_cell.angle_gamma   90.00
#
_symmetry.space_group_name_H-M   'P 1'
#
loop_
_entity.id
_entity.type
_entity.pdbx_description
1 polymer ?
#
loop_
_entity_poly.entity_id
_entity_poly.type
_entity_poly.pdbx_seq_one_letter_code
_entity_poly.pdbx_strand_id
1 'polypeptide(L)'
;IETQETLANQSPERAKNFKRTVMLTGVNDSSKETKFVSEAYKLVEGKHLENEDKNKILMHKDLAKKNNLKVGDKIKLKSNLFDADNEKGADETVEVEIKGLFDGHNSGGVSAAQELYENTLITDIDTAAKVYGNTEDTAVYQDATFFVKGDKNLDSVIKDLGKLDINWREYNLIKSSSNYPALQQSISGIYSISNKLFVGSLIFAGVVVSLLLFLWMNARKKEIAVLLSLGISKLEIFGQFLIEMIFISIPAFVGSYFLAQYTASKLGNNILNKVTGDIAKQIARQSASSQLGGGAEAEGFNKTLSSLDINVVPKFIIYVVIFMSLILLVSLIVSSFNILRRNPKELLIDDN
;
A
#
# COMPACT_ATOMS: atom_id res chain seq x y z
N ILE A 1 -27.63 -21.89 17.46
CA ILE A 1 -26.85 -22.24 16.24
C ILE A 1 -25.69 -23.17 16.59
N GLU A 2 -25.27 -24.00 15.66
CA GLU A 2 -24.09 -24.86 15.79
C GLU A 2 -22.89 -24.15 15.18
N THR A 3 -21.84 -23.95 15.99
CA THR A 3 -20.59 -23.30 15.56
C THR A 3 -19.67 -24.29 14.83
N GLN A 4 -18.70 -23.75 14.07
CA GLN A 4 -17.62 -24.55 13.51
C GLN A 4 -16.69 -25.01 14.64
N GLU A 5 -16.15 -26.23 14.50
CA GLU A 5 -15.19 -26.75 15.46
C GLU A 5 -13.76 -26.55 14.98
N THR A 6 -12.83 -26.42 15.92
CA THR A 6 -11.40 -26.40 15.63
C THR A 6 -10.74 -27.67 16.18
N LEU A 7 -9.61 -28.06 15.56
CA LEU A 7 -8.75 -29.13 16.05
C LEU A 7 -7.85 -28.70 17.21
N ALA A 8 -7.97 -27.45 17.66
CA ALA A 8 -7.18 -26.94 18.78
C ALA A 8 -7.49 -27.73 20.07
N ASN A 9 -6.44 -28.05 20.79
CA ASN A 9 -6.52 -28.85 22.04
C ASN A 9 -7.04 -27.97 23.17
N GLN A 10 -8.37 -27.98 23.40
CA GLN A 10 -9.02 -27.24 24.48
C GLN A 10 -9.23 -28.15 25.69
N SER A 11 -9.16 -27.56 26.89
CA SER A 11 -9.60 -28.30 28.11
C SER A 11 -11.07 -28.67 27.98
N PRO A 12 -11.51 -29.86 28.54
CA PRO A 12 -12.89 -30.29 28.47
C PRO A 12 -13.89 -29.29 29.10
N GLU A 13 -13.46 -28.57 30.12
CA GLU A 13 -14.24 -27.52 30.76
C GLU A 13 -14.45 -26.32 29.86
N ARG A 14 -13.38 -25.83 29.23
CA ARG A 14 -13.46 -24.72 28.27
C ARG A 14 -14.30 -25.09 27.06
N ALA A 15 -14.13 -26.30 26.54
CA ALA A 15 -14.95 -26.78 25.44
C ALA A 15 -16.44 -26.82 25.76
N LYS A 16 -16.80 -27.17 27.01
CA LYS A 16 -18.18 -27.16 27.48
C LYS A 16 -18.75 -25.74 27.64
N ASN A 17 -18.00 -24.83 28.27
CA ASN A 17 -18.44 -23.48 28.58
C ASN A 17 -18.53 -22.57 27.35
N PHE A 18 -17.73 -22.84 26.31
CA PHE A 18 -17.71 -22.10 25.06
C PHE A 18 -18.34 -22.85 23.88
N LYS A 19 -19.07 -23.93 24.16
CA LYS A 19 -19.83 -24.64 23.13
C LYS A 19 -20.89 -23.70 22.53
N ARG A 20 -20.95 -23.63 21.23
CA ARG A 20 -21.85 -22.74 20.46
C ARG A 20 -21.64 -21.24 20.71
N THR A 21 -20.50 -20.86 21.23
CA THR A 21 -20.12 -19.45 21.39
C THR A 21 -19.63 -18.89 20.04
N VAL A 22 -20.07 -17.68 19.72
CA VAL A 22 -19.63 -16.90 18.56
C VAL A 22 -18.93 -15.65 19.06
N MET A 23 -17.96 -15.16 18.28
CA MET A 23 -17.39 -13.84 18.47
C MET A 23 -18.39 -12.80 17.95
N LEU A 24 -18.71 -11.81 18.76
CA LEU A 24 -19.63 -10.74 18.39
C LEU A 24 -18.88 -9.41 18.32
N THR A 25 -18.88 -8.78 17.17
CA THR A 25 -18.24 -7.48 16.96
C THR A 25 -19.30 -6.44 16.64
N GLY A 26 -19.41 -5.40 17.48
CA GLY A 26 -20.30 -4.26 17.27
C GLY A 26 -19.62 -3.18 16.43
N VAL A 27 -20.29 -2.70 15.37
CA VAL A 27 -19.76 -1.67 14.46
C VAL A 27 -20.84 -0.65 14.09
N ASN A 28 -20.44 0.57 13.78
CA ASN A 28 -21.35 1.59 13.23
C ASN A 28 -21.68 1.35 11.75
N ASP A 29 -20.66 0.94 10.99
CA ASP A 29 -20.73 0.73 9.54
C ASP A 29 -19.81 -0.44 9.20
N SER A 30 -20.39 -1.59 8.86
CA SER A 30 -19.61 -2.79 8.61
C SER A 30 -18.74 -2.69 7.35
N SER A 31 -19.06 -1.80 6.41
CA SER A 31 -18.21 -1.58 5.22
C SER A 31 -16.86 -0.95 5.56
N LYS A 32 -16.78 -0.30 6.72
CA LYS A 32 -15.57 0.36 7.24
C LYS A 32 -14.84 -0.46 8.29
N GLU A 33 -15.41 -1.60 8.68
CA GLU A 33 -14.72 -2.51 9.61
C GLU A 33 -13.42 -3.02 8.98
N THR A 34 -12.37 -3.10 9.79
CA THR A 34 -11.00 -3.35 9.34
C THR A 34 -10.85 -4.61 8.48
N LYS A 35 -11.57 -5.68 8.79
CA LYS A 35 -11.51 -6.94 8.03
C LYS A 35 -12.17 -6.82 6.65
N PHE A 36 -13.24 -6.02 6.51
CA PHE A 36 -13.81 -5.72 5.20
C PHE A 36 -12.91 -4.78 4.40
N VAL A 37 -12.38 -3.73 5.02
CA VAL A 37 -11.44 -2.79 4.36
C VAL A 37 -10.17 -3.50 3.91
N SER A 38 -9.68 -4.46 4.68
CA SER A 38 -8.50 -5.27 4.31
C SER A 38 -8.81 -6.40 3.34
N GLU A 39 -10.07 -6.59 2.95
CA GLU A 39 -10.55 -7.70 2.12
C GLU A 39 -10.35 -9.09 2.74
N ALA A 40 -10.07 -9.18 4.05
CA ALA A 40 -10.10 -10.43 4.79
C ALA A 40 -11.53 -10.99 4.86
N TYR A 41 -12.52 -10.08 4.92
CA TYR A 41 -13.93 -10.40 4.75
C TYR A 41 -14.47 -9.84 3.43
N LYS A 42 -15.37 -10.58 2.80
CA LYS A 42 -16.08 -10.17 1.59
C LYS A 42 -17.58 -10.40 1.79
N LEU A 43 -18.40 -9.38 1.60
CA LEU A 43 -19.84 -9.56 1.59
C LEU A 43 -20.23 -10.36 0.34
N VAL A 44 -20.94 -11.48 0.54
CA VAL A 44 -21.34 -12.39 -0.54
C VAL A 44 -22.85 -12.37 -0.81
N GLU A 45 -23.65 -12.00 0.19
CA GLU A 45 -25.11 -11.91 0.05
C GLU A 45 -25.66 -10.83 1.00
N GLY A 46 -26.73 -10.16 0.62
CA GLY A 46 -27.37 -9.12 1.42
C GLY A 46 -26.69 -7.75 1.33
N LYS A 47 -26.68 -7.00 2.43
CA LYS A 47 -26.16 -5.63 2.51
C LYS A 47 -25.30 -5.46 3.77
N HIS A 48 -24.36 -4.52 3.72
CA HIS A 48 -23.64 -4.05 4.90
C HIS A 48 -24.56 -3.47 5.97
N LEU A 49 -24.11 -3.51 7.22
CA LEU A 49 -24.72 -2.78 8.32
C LEU A 49 -24.38 -1.31 8.19
N GLU A 50 -25.39 -0.47 8.40
CA GLU A 50 -25.29 0.98 8.40
C GLU A 50 -25.64 1.51 9.82
N ASN A 51 -25.31 2.75 10.08
CA ASN A 51 -25.46 3.38 11.41
C ASN A 51 -26.89 3.35 12.00
N GLU A 52 -27.91 3.22 11.12
CA GLU A 52 -29.32 3.19 11.51
C GLU A 52 -29.86 1.76 11.78
N ASP A 53 -29.07 0.76 11.47
CA ASP A 53 -29.47 -0.64 11.69
C ASP A 53 -29.46 -0.98 13.17
N LYS A 54 -30.53 -1.63 13.63
CA LYS A 54 -30.66 -2.13 15.00
C LYS A 54 -31.13 -3.58 14.99
N ASN A 55 -30.56 -4.38 15.89
CA ASN A 55 -30.82 -5.82 16.01
C ASN A 55 -30.61 -6.58 14.69
N LYS A 56 -29.59 -6.18 13.93
CA LYS A 56 -29.18 -6.85 12.68
C LYS A 56 -27.76 -7.37 12.77
N ILE A 57 -27.51 -8.46 12.05
CA ILE A 57 -26.19 -9.08 11.99
C ILE A 57 -25.74 -9.37 10.57
N LEU A 58 -24.42 -9.39 10.39
CA LEU A 58 -23.79 -10.15 9.33
C LEU A 58 -23.25 -11.46 9.89
N MET A 59 -23.44 -12.54 9.15
CA MET A 59 -23.03 -13.89 9.55
C MET A 59 -22.11 -14.48 8.49
N HIS A 60 -21.17 -15.31 8.91
CA HIS A 60 -20.34 -16.03 7.95
C HIS A 60 -21.19 -17.04 7.16
N LYS A 61 -20.96 -17.12 5.83
CA LYS A 61 -21.74 -17.98 4.92
C LYS A 61 -21.76 -19.46 5.34
N ASP A 62 -20.63 -19.99 5.83
CA ASP A 62 -20.51 -21.39 6.22
C ASP A 62 -21.23 -21.66 7.56
N LEU A 63 -21.28 -20.69 8.47
CA LEU A 63 -22.08 -20.77 9.69
C LEU A 63 -23.57 -20.77 9.36
N ALA A 64 -24.00 -19.90 8.44
CA ALA A 64 -25.38 -19.84 7.94
C ALA A 64 -25.78 -21.16 7.27
N LYS A 65 -24.93 -21.69 6.38
CA LYS A 65 -25.14 -22.96 5.69
C LYS A 65 -25.26 -24.13 6.66
N LYS A 66 -24.38 -24.22 7.67
CA LYS A 66 -24.39 -25.30 8.67
C LYS A 66 -25.68 -25.33 9.49
N ASN A 67 -26.28 -24.16 9.69
CA ASN A 67 -27.52 -23.98 10.49
C ASN A 67 -28.78 -23.84 9.59
N ASN A 68 -28.70 -24.02 8.28
CA ASN A 68 -29.78 -23.83 7.32
C ASN A 68 -30.45 -22.43 7.42
N LEU A 69 -29.63 -21.40 7.65
CA LEU A 69 -30.05 -20.01 7.78
C LEU A 69 -29.76 -19.24 6.50
N LYS A 70 -30.56 -18.20 6.24
CA LYS A 70 -30.42 -17.29 5.09
C LYS A 70 -30.65 -15.83 5.51
N VAL A 71 -30.38 -14.90 4.64
CA VAL A 71 -30.67 -13.48 4.81
C VAL A 71 -32.18 -13.29 5.09
N GLY A 72 -32.50 -12.52 6.11
CA GLY A 72 -33.87 -12.28 6.61
C GLY A 72 -34.31 -13.21 7.76
N ASP A 73 -33.60 -14.30 8.02
CA ASP A 73 -33.92 -15.17 9.14
C ASP A 73 -33.53 -14.51 10.47
N LYS A 74 -34.27 -14.88 11.54
CA LYS A 74 -34.01 -14.38 12.88
C LYS A 74 -33.40 -15.44 13.78
N ILE A 75 -32.47 -15.03 14.58
CA ILE A 75 -31.83 -15.87 15.60
C ILE A 75 -31.81 -15.17 16.96
N LYS A 76 -31.62 -15.92 18.04
CA LYS A 76 -31.45 -15.38 19.39
C LYS A 76 -29.98 -15.50 19.81
N LEU A 77 -29.39 -14.40 20.19
CA LEU A 77 -28.08 -14.31 20.81
C LEU A 77 -28.31 -14.29 22.33
N LYS A 78 -27.51 -15.07 23.06
CA LYS A 78 -27.54 -15.09 24.51
C LYS A 78 -26.14 -14.77 25.06
N SER A 79 -26.09 -13.98 26.12
CA SER A 79 -24.85 -13.69 26.85
C SER A 79 -24.16 -14.98 27.30
N ASN A 80 -22.83 -15.00 27.16
CA ASN A 80 -22.02 -16.07 27.73
C ASN A 80 -21.52 -15.65 29.11
N LEU A 81 -21.97 -16.37 30.17
CA LEU A 81 -21.58 -16.10 31.54
C LEU A 81 -20.11 -16.44 31.85
N PHE A 82 -19.46 -17.19 30.98
CA PHE A 82 -18.04 -17.57 31.11
C PHE A 82 -17.10 -16.67 30.32
N ASP A 83 -17.66 -15.69 29.60
CA ASP A 83 -16.88 -14.70 28.86
C ASP A 83 -16.27 -13.70 29.85
N ALA A 84 -14.96 -13.49 29.74
CA ALA A 84 -14.24 -12.53 30.57
C ALA A 84 -14.73 -11.09 30.41
N ASP A 85 -15.21 -10.75 29.20
CA ASP A 85 -15.73 -9.42 28.90
C ASP A 85 -17.15 -9.20 29.46
N ASN A 86 -17.82 -10.26 29.92
CA ASN A 86 -19.10 -10.16 30.59
C ASN A 86 -18.93 -9.85 32.10
N GLU A 87 -18.24 -8.77 32.41
CA GLU A 87 -17.92 -8.36 33.80
C GLU A 87 -19.15 -8.15 34.67
N LYS A 88 -20.28 -7.79 34.07
CA LYS A 88 -21.55 -7.56 34.77
C LYS A 88 -22.32 -8.85 35.07
N GLY A 89 -21.89 -10.00 34.57
CA GLY A 89 -22.62 -11.26 34.64
C GLY A 89 -23.98 -11.19 33.95
N ALA A 90 -24.09 -10.47 32.84
CA ALA A 90 -25.30 -10.33 32.07
C ALA A 90 -25.79 -11.68 31.54
N ASP A 91 -27.10 -11.95 31.66
CA ASP A 91 -27.81 -13.15 31.14
C ASP A 91 -28.92 -12.70 30.17
N GLU A 92 -28.56 -11.85 29.24
CA GLU A 92 -29.47 -11.24 28.27
C GLU A 92 -29.71 -12.13 27.06
N THR A 93 -30.89 -12.01 26.48
CA THR A 93 -31.24 -12.67 25.21
C THR A 93 -31.75 -11.62 24.22
N VAL A 94 -31.08 -11.48 23.11
CA VAL A 94 -31.39 -10.50 22.07
C VAL A 94 -31.76 -11.21 20.76
N GLU A 95 -32.92 -10.92 20.21
CA GLU A 95 -33.31 -11.40 18.89
C GLU A 95 -32.73 -10.49 17.83
N VAL A 96 -32.06 -11.09 16.81
CA VAL A 96 -31.41 -10.38 15.71
C VAL A 96 -31.79 -11.00 14.36
N GLU A 97 -31.82 -10.16 13.32
CA GLU A 97 -32.10 -10.53 11.93
C GLU A 97 -30.80 -10.58 11.13
N ILE A 98 -30.63 -11.58 10.28
CA ILE A 98 -29.49 -11.71 9.36
C ILE A 98 -29.69 -10.74 8.19
N LYS A 99 -28.92 -9.63 8.13
CA LYS A 99 -28.96 -8.64 7.07
C LYS A 99 -28.09 -9.03 5.87
N GLY A 100 -27.02 -9.79 6.12
CA GLY A 100 -26.12 -10.23 5.04
C GLY A 100 -25.21 -11.37 5.48
N LEU A 101 -24.59 -11.98 4.47
CA LEU A 101 -23.61 -13.05 4.64
C LEU A 101 -22.27 -12.60 4.11
N PHE A 102 -21.20 -12.95 4.83
CA PHE A 102 -19.84 -12.69 4.42
C PHE A 102 -19.03 -13.98 4.32
N ASP A 103 -17.91 -13.89 3.60
CA ASP A 103 -16.91 -14.93 3.41
C ASP A 103 -15.56 -14.45 3.95
N GLY A 104 -14.73 -15.35 4.42
CA GLY A 104 -13.35 -15.09 4.87
C GLY A 104 -12.84 -16.28 5.65
N HIS A 105 -11.52 -16.52 5.59
CA HIS A 105 -10.88 -17.62 6.31
C HIS A 105 -9.64 -17.12 7.03
N ASN A 106 -9.40 -17.64 8.23
CA ASN A 106 -8.16 -17.34 8.93
C ASN A 106 -6.95 -17.81 8.12
N SER A 107 -5.96 -16.94 7.95
CA SER A 107 -4.70 -17.28 7.28
C SER A 107 -3.71 -18.04 8.18
N GLY A 108 -3.97 -18.05 9.49
CA GLY A 108 -3.15 -18.71 10.52
C GLY A 108 -3.93 -19.70 11.36
N GLY A 109 -3.22 -20.47 12.19
CA GLY A 109 -3.83 -21.35 13.17
C GLY A 109 -4.54 -20.56 14.27
N VAL A 110 -5.72 -21.04 14.71
CA VAL A 110 -6.48 -20.47 15.82
C VAL A 110 -6.37 -21.38 17.04
N SER A 111 -6.44 -20.80 18.23
CA SER A 111 -6.32 -21.52 19.50
C SER A 111 -7.69 -21.95 20.05
N ALA A 112 -8.76 -21.30 19.64
CA ALA A 112 -10.11 -21.59 20.10
C ALA A 112 -11.14 -21.45 18.96
N ALA A 113 -12.24 -22.20 19.04
CA ALA A 113 -13.27 -22.22 18.02
C ALA A 113 -13.93 -20.85 17.79
N GLN A 114 -14.07 -20.03 18.82
CA GLN A 114 -14.62 -18.67 18.71
C GLN A 114 -13.70 -17.71 17.94
N GLU A 115 -12.42 -18.02 17.77
CA GLU A 115 -11.46 -17.20 16.99
C GLU A 115 -11.59 -17.47 15.49
N LEU A 116 -12.31 -18.51 15.09
CA LEU A 116 -12.58 -18.80 13.69
C LEU A 116 -13.45 -17.69 13.08
N TYR A 117 -13.08 -17.24 11.88
CA TYR A 117 -13.88 -16.28 11.14
C TYR A 117 -15.28 -16.80 10.83
N GLU A 118 -15.40 -18.11 10.63
CA GLU A 118 -16.65 -18.83 10.46
C GLU A 118 -17.58 -18.71 11.68
N ASN A 119 -17.05 -18.45 12.86
CA ASN A 119 -17.82 -18.29 14.09
C ASN A 119 -17.98 -16.82 14.51
N THR A 120 -17.72 -15.88 13.61
CA THR A 120 -17.87 -14.44 13.87
C THR A 120 -19.22 -13.93 13.39
N LEU A 121 -19.86 -13.11 14.21
CA LEU A 121 -21.01 -12.29 13.88
C LEU A 121 -20.62 -10.82 13.98
N ILE A 122 -21.07 -10.01 13.04
CA ILE A 122 -20.91 -8.55 13.08
C ILE A 122 -22.29 -7.96 13.27
N THR A 123 -22.45 -7.07 14.24
CA THR A 123 -23.72 -6.45 14.59
C THR A 123 -23.58 -4.94 14.76
N ASP A 124 -24.68 -4.24 14.97
CA ASP A 124 -24.68 -2.85 15.40
C ASP A 124 -24.18 -2.73 16.86
N ILE A 125 -23.66 -1.56 17.23
CA ILE A 125 -23.05 -1.31 18.54
C ILE A 125 -24.09 -1.51 19.66
N ASP A 126 -25.33 -1.03 19.46
CA ASP A 126 -26.38 -1.13 20.50
C ASP A 126 -26.73 -2.59 20.80
N THR A 127 -26.78 -3.41 19.76
CA THR A 127 -27.05 -4.86 19.91
C THR A 127 -25.90 -5.56 20.64
N ALA A 128 -24.65 -5.24 20.29
CA ALA A 128 -23.49 -5.76 21.00
C ALA A 128 -23.50 -5.34 22.48
N ALA A 129 -23.77 -4.07 22.76
CA ALA A 129 -23.85 -3.55 24.12
C ALA A 129 -24.94 -4.27 24.97
N LYS A 130 -26.11 -4.50 24.37
CA LYS A 130 -27.22 -5.21 25.05
C LYS A 130 -26.85 -6.65 25.46
N VAL A 131 -26.13 -7.36 24.61
CA VAL A 131 -25.68 -8.74 24.93
C VAL A 131 -24.79 -8.75 26.17
N TYR A 132 -24.08 -7.66 26.47
CA TYR A 132 -23.27 -7.48 27.68
C TYR A 132 -24.03 -6.74 28.83
N GLY A 133 -25.34 -6.59 28.72
CA GLY A 133 -26.14 -5.90 29.72
C GLY A 133 -25.89 -4.40 29.81
N ASN A 134 -25.40 -3.79 28.72
CA ASN A 134 -25.18 -2.36 28.62
C ASN A 134 -26.32 -1.67 27.87
N THR A 135 -26.52 -0.40 28.19
CA THR A 135 -27.35 0.54 27.44
C THR A 135 -26.48 1.43 26.58
N GLU A 136 -27.09 2.29 25.75
CA GLU A 136 -26.39 3.29 24.96
C GLU A 136 -25.45 4.17 25.81
N ASP A 137 -25.92 4.59 27.00
CA ASP A 137 -25.14 5.43 27.93
C ASP A 137 -24.03 4.69 28.68
N THR A 138 -24.09 3.38 28.77
CA THR A 138 -23.12 2.55 29.52
C THR A 138 -22.30 1.64 28.64
N ALA A 139 -22.43 1.78 27.32
CA ALA A 139 -21.67 1.01 26.35
C ALA A 139 -20.17 1.30 26.47
N VAL A 140 -19.37 0.24 26.41
CA VAL A 140 -17.91 0.33 26.40
C VAL A 140 -17.44 0.06 24.98
N TYR A 141 -16.58 0.96 24.47
CA TYR A 141 -16.03 0.86 23.13
C TYR A 141 -14.58 0.41 23.20
N GLN A 142 -14.23 -0.55 22.37
CA GLN A 142 -12.88 -1.08 22.30
C GLN A 142 -11.93 -0.11 21.57
N ASP A 143 -12.39 0.47 20.47
CA ASP A 143 -11.65 1.44 19.69
C ASP A 143 -12.55 2.40 18.90
N ALA A 144 -11.96 3.44 18.35
CA ALA A 144 -12.60 4.37 17.42
C ALA A 144 -11.70 4.61 16.19
N THR A 145 -12.20 4.28 15.02
CA THR A 145 -11.47 4.47 13.76
C THR A 145 -11.93 5.71 13.02
N PHE A 146 -10.99 6.61 12.73
CA PHE A 146 -11.24 7.85 11.99
C PHE A 146 -10.75 7.72 10.55
N PHE A 147 -11.63 7.97 9.59
CA PHE A 147 -11.30 7.95 8.16
C PHE A 147 -10.95 9.36 7.67
N VAL A 148 -9.75 9.52 7.13
CA VAL A 148 -9.25 10.79 6.60
C VAL A 148 -9.26 10.74 5.08
N LYS A 149 -9.69 11.84 4.41
CA LYS A 149 -9.61 11.94 2.95
C LYS A 149 -8.16 11.85 2.48
N GLY A 150 -7.93 11.11 1.41
CA GLY A 150 -6.59 10.75 0.93
C GLY A 150 -5.70 11.93 0.47
N ASP A 151 -6.25 13.12 0.29
CA ASP A 151 -5.55 14.36 -0.04
C ASP A 151 -4.99 15.12 1.18
N LYS A 152 -5.39 14.73 2.39
CA LYS A 152 -4.93 15.36 3.63
C LYS A 152 -3.66 14.71 4.18
N ASN A 153 -2.78 15.54 4.71
CA ASN A 153 -1.61 15.04 5.43
C ASN A 153 -2.04 14.40 6.76
N LEU A 154 -1.91 13.09 6.84
CA LEU A 154 -2.29 12.30 8.01
C LEU A 154 -1.56 12.74 9.28
N ASP A 155 -0.28 13.16 9.17
CA ASP A 155 0.49 13.62 10.33
C ASP A 155 -0.06 14.90 10.93
N SER A 156 -0.60 15.79 10.10
CA SER A 156 -1.25 17.01 10.61
C SER A 156 -2.56 16.69 11.32
N VAL A 157 -3.34 15.74 10.80
CA VAL A 157 -4.59 15.30 11.42
C VAL A 157 -4.33 14.63 12.77
N ILE A 158 -3.31 13.76 12.86
CA ILE A 158 -2.90 13.13 14.12
C ILE A 158 -2.48 14.19 15.16
N LYS A 159 -1.71 15.18 14.72
CA LYS A 159 -1.31 16.28 15.61
C LYS A 159 -2.50 17.10 16.10
N ASP A 160 -3.50 17.30 15.28
CA ASP A 160 -4.71 18.03 15.65
C ASP A 160 -5.63 17.20 16.56
N LEU A 161 -5.79 15.91 16.30
CA LEU A 161 -6.48 14.99 17.19
C LEU A 161 -5.80 14.88 18.56
N GLY A 162 -4.47 14.90 18.61
CA GLY A 162 -3.69 14.87 19.85
C GLY A 162 -3.87 16.12 20.75
N LYS A 163 -4.50 17.19 20.23
CA LYS A 163 -4.85 18.39 21.00
C LYS A 163 -6.22 18.31 21.68
N LEU A 164 -7.02 17.30 21.36
CA LEU A 164 -8.32 17.12 22.01
C LEU A 164 -8.14 16.88 23.51
N ASP A 165 -9.09 17.36 24.28
CA ASP A 165 -9.13 17.18 25.74
C ASP A 165 -9.57 15.76 26.08
N ILE A 166 -8.66 14.82 25.89
CA ILE A 166 -8.82 13.39 26.15
C ILE A 166 -7.69 12.94 27.08
N ASN A 167 -7.97 12.00 27.93
CA ASN A 167 -6.94 11.40 28.77
C ASN A 167 -6.02 10.46 27.97
N TRP A 168 -5.04 11.02 27.28
CA TRP A 168 -4.08 10.27 26.44
C TRP A 168 -3.17 9.28 27.20
N ARG A 169 -3.37 9.10 28.52
CA ARG A 169 -2.74 8.03 29.29
C ARG A 169 -3.50 6.71 29.14
N GLU A 170 -4.79 6.79 28.82
CA GLU A 170 -5.69 5.66 28.65
C GLU A 170 -5.88 5.27 27.19
N TYR A 171 -5.63 6.20 26.26
CA TYR A 171 -5.85 5.99 24.83
C TYR A 171 -4.58 6.21 24.01
N ASN A 172 -4.40 5.39 22.98
CA ASN A 172 -3.32 5.52 22.02
C ASN A 172 -3.86 5.89 20.66
N LEU A 173 -3.32 6.96 20.07
CA LEU A 173 -3.63 7.35 18.70
C LEU A 173 -2.65 6.65 17.75
N ILE A 174 -3.15 5.67 16.99
CA ILE A 174 -2.33 4.82 16.12
C ILE A 174 -2.69 5.09 14.66
N LYS A 175 -1.70 5.21 13.79
CA LYS A 175 -1.94 5.21 12.34
C LYS A 175 -2.38 3.81 11.89
N SER A 176 -3.42 3.72 11.09
CA SER A 176 -3.87 2.45 10.49
C SER A 176 -2.73 1.74 9.73
N SER A 177 -1.82 2.50 9.10
CA SER A 177 -0.63 1.92 8.44
C SER A 177 0.27 1.12 9.39
N SER A 178 0.23 1.39 10.71
CA SER A 178 0.98 0.62 11.71
C SER A 178 0.43 -0.80 11.89
N ASN A 179 -0.83 -1.03 11.54
CA ASN A 179 -1.48 -2.34 11.59
C ASN A 179 -1.14 -3.21 10.37
N TYR A 180 -0.44 -2.62 9.37
CA TYR A 180 -0.05 -3.31 8.14
C TYR A 180 1.46 -3.16 7.88
N PRO A 181 2.33 -3.66 8.76
CA PRO A 181 3.78 -3.45 8.64
C PRO A 181 4.36 -4.06 7.36
N ALA A 182 3.86 -5.21 6.90
CA ALA A 182 4.29 -5.83 5.66
C ALA A 182 3.94 -4.98 4.43
N LEU A 183 2.74 -4.40 4.40
CA LEU A 183 2.32 -3.47 3.36
C LEU A 183 3.18 -2.20 3.38
N GLN A 184 3.41 -1.63 4.53
CA GLN A 184 4.25 -0.45 4.70
C GLN A 184 5.70 -0.71 4.29
N GLN A 185 6.27 -1.86 4.66
CA GLN A 185 7.59 -2.30 4.19
C GLN A 185 7.62 -2.51 2.68
N SER A 186 6.56 -3.07 2.08
CA SER A 186 6.45 -3.25 0.64
C SER A 186 6.48 -1.90 -0.09
N ILE A 187 5.70 -0.94 0.36
CA ILE A 187 5.67 0.42 -0.20
C ILE A 187 7.05 1.08 -0.04
N SER A 188 7.62 1.07 1.16
CA SER A 188 8.93 1.66 1.45
C SER A 188 10.05 0.99 0.63
N GLY A 189 10.01 -0.33 0.48
CA GLY A 189 10.95 -1.10 -0.33
C GLY A 189 10.88 -0.73 -1.81
N ILE A 190 9.66 -0.60 -2.36
CA ILE A 190 9.46 -0.16 -3.75
C ILE A 190 10.01 1.26 -3.95
N TYR A 191 9.70 2.20 -3.06
CA TYR A 191 10.25 3.56 -3.13
C TYR A 191 11.78 3.57 -3.05
N SER A 192 12.38 2.81 -2.15
CA SER A 192 13.83 2.74 -1.98
C SER A 192 14.53 2.20 -3.25
N ILE A 193 14.01 1.10 -3.81
CA ILE A 193 14.57 0.51 -5.04
C ILE A 193 14.35 1.46 -6.21
N SER A 194 13.16 2.01 -6.38
CA SER A 194 12.84 2.94 -7.46
C SER A 194 13.73 4.19 -7.41
N ASN A 195 13.97 4.75 -6.23
CA ASN A 195 14.83 5.92 -6.07
C ASN A 195 16.30 5.59 -6.40
N LYS A 196 16.82 4.43 -5.97
CA LYS A 196 18.17 3.97 -6.32
C LYS A 196 18.33 3.76 -7.82
N LEU A 197 17.34 3.13 -8.47
CA LEU A 197 17.33 2.93 -9.91
C LEU A 197 17.24 4.28 -10.66
N PHE A 198 16.43 5.21 -10.18
CA PHE A 198 16.29 6.54 -10.76
C PHE A 198 17.62 7.30 -10.71
N VAL A 199 18.23 7.44 -9.55
CA VAL A 199 19.51 8.13 -9.36
C VAL A 199 20.62 7.45 -10.17
N GLY A 200 20.71 6.11 -10.11
CA GLY A 200 21.69 5.33 -10.85
C GLY A 200 21.54 5.50 -12.36
N SER A 201 20.32 5.48 -12.88
CA SER A 201 20.05 5.68 -14.32
C SER A 201 20.38 7.10 -14.78
N LEU A 202 20.12 8.13 -13.96
CA LEU A 202 20.49 9.51 -14.28
C LEU A 202 22.02 9.69 -14.38
N ILE A 203 22.77 9.15 -13.44
CA ILE A 203 24.23 9.19 -13.45
C ILE A 203 24.75 8.44 -14.70
N PHE A 204 24.27 7.23 -14.94
CA PHE A 204 24.66 6.42 -16.07
C PHE A 204 24.36 7.14 -17.41
N ALA A 205 23.15 7.66 -17.58
CA ALA A 205 22.75 8.40 -18.76
C ALA A 205 23.63 9.65 -18.97
N GLY A 206 23.92 10.40 -17.91
CA GLY A 206 24.80 11.56 -17.95
C GLY A 206 26.21 11.20 -18.45
N VAL A 207 26.80 10.14 -17.93
CA VAL A 207 28.13 9.66 -18.35
C VAL A 207 28.11 9.22 -19.82
N VAL A 208 27.14 8.38 -20.22
CA VAL A 208 27.04 7.87 -21.59
C VAL A 208 26.84 9.01 -22.58
N VAL A 209 25.92 9.92 -22.29
CA VAL A 209 25.66 11.09 -23.16
C VAL A 209 26.88 11.99 -23.27
N SER A 210 27.57 12.25 -22.15
CA SER A 210 28.80 13.06 -22.16
C SER A 210 29.91 12.44 -23.02
N LEU A 211 30.11 11.12 -22.90
CA LEU A 211 31.08 10.38 -23.72
C LEU A 211 30.72 10.39 -25.19
N LEU A 212 29.45 10.16 -25.54
CA LEU A 212 28.98 10.22 -26.93
C LEU A 212 29.17 11.61 -27.55
N LEU A 213 28.82 12.66 -26.81
CA LEU A 213 29.02 14.03 -27.28
C LEU A 213 30.51 14.36 -27.44
N PHE A 214 31.34 13.91 -26.53
CA PHE A 214 32.79 14.07 -26.66
C PHE A 214 33.34 13.39 -27.92
N LEU A 215 32.95 12.15 -28.17
CA LEU A 215 33.33 11.40 -29.38
C LEU A 215 32.80 12.09 -30.67
N TRP A 216 31.55 12.53 -30.64
CA TRP A 216 30.94 13.24 -31.77
C TRP A 216 31.63 14.56 -32.10
N MET A 217 31.96 15.35 -31.09
CA MET A 217 32.72 16.60 -31.26
C MET A 217 34.14 16.31 -31.78
N ASN A 218 34.81 15.27 -31.27
CA ASN A 218 36.11 14.87 -31.77
C ASN A 218 36.08 14.43 -33.23
N ALA A 219 35.06 13.72 -33.68
CA ALA A 219 34.91 13.31 -35.06
C ALA A 219 34.77 14.53 -36.02
N ARG A 220 34.26 15.66 -35.52
CA ARG A 220 34.05 16.90 -36.28
C ARG A 220 35.17 17.94 -36.11
N LYS A 221 36.34 17.57 -35.55
CA LYS A 221 37.47 18.49 -35.33
C LYS A 221 37.89 19.22 -36.59
N LYS A 222 37.96 18.52 -37.75
CA LYS A 222 38.35 19.09 -39.03
C LYS A 222 37.34 20.13 -39.56
N GLU A 223 36.05 19.84 -39.40
CA GLU A 223 34.94 20.75 -39.72
C GLU A 223 35.04 22.06 -38.92
N ILE A 224 35.22 21.92 -37.59
CA ILE A 224 35.41 23.05 -36.68
C ILE A 224 36.65 23.89 -37.08
N ALA A 225 37.76 23.24 -37.42
CA ALA A 225 38.98 23.92 -37.84
C ALA A 225 38.78 24.73 -39.13
N VAL A 226 38.05 24.17 -40.11
CA VAL A 226 37.71 24.89 -41.37
C VAL A 226 36.83 26.10 -41.07
N LEU A 227 35.79 25.94 -40.26
CA LEU A 227 34.89 27.05 -39.87
C LEU A 227 35.63 28.17 -39.14
N LEU A 228 36.54 27.84 -38.22
CA LEU A 228 37.40 28.81 -37.55
C LEU A 228 38.35 29.51 -38.49
N SER A 229 38.90 28.80 -39.55
CA SER A 229 39.77 29.36 -40.55
C SER A 229 39.05 30.33 -41.51
N LEU A 230 37.73 30.13 -41.69
CA LEU A 230 36.85 31.04 -42.44
C LEU A 230 36.43 32.27 -41.62
N GLY A 231 36.88 32.37 -40.35
CA GLY A 231 36.59 33.50 -39.47
C GLY A 231 35.27 33.45 -38.73
N ILE A 232 34.60 32.30 -38.77
CA ILE A 232 33.35 32.07 -38.00
C ILE A 232 33.67 32.08 -36.48
N SER A 233 32.91 32.81 -35.73
CA SER A 233 33.14 32.93 -34.27
C SER A 233 32.90 31.64 -33.54
N LYS A 234 33.63 31.41 -32.43
CA LYS A 234 33.46 30.22 -31.56
C LYS A 234 32.03 30.07 -31.03
N LEU A 235 31.36 31.20 -30.79
CA LEU A 235 29.97 31.20 -30.33
C LEU A 235 28.98 30.76 -31.42
N GLU A 236 29.22 31.15 -32.66
CA GLU A 236 28.40 30.74 -33.81
C GLU A 236 28.53 29.22 -34.03
N ILE A 237 29.77 28.71 -33.99
CA ILE A 237 30.01 27.25 -34.06
C ILE A 237 29.33 26.50 -32.93
N PHE A 238 29.46 26.99 -31.70
CA PHE A 238 28.75 26.40 -30.55
C PHE A 238 27.23 26.43 -30.73
N GLY A 239 26.68 27.57 -31.23
CA GLY A 239 25.26 27.72 -31.53
C GLY A 239 24.76 26.72 -32.57
N GLN A 240 25.55 26.48 -33.62
CA GLN A 240 25.24 25.48 -34.65
C GLN A 240 25.12 24.08 -34.04
N PHE A 241 26.10 23.65 -33.24
CA PHE A 241 26.05 22.33 -32.60
C PHE A 241 24.91 22.22 -31.59
N LEU A 242 24.59 23.31 -30.90
CA LEU A 242 23.44 23.32 -29.97
C LEU A 242 22.13 23.13 -30.73
N ILE A 243 21.93 23.79 -31.86
CA ILE A 243 20.74 23.64 -32.69
C ILE A 243 20.63 22.21 -33.21
N GLU A 244 21.72 21.67 -33.78
CA GLU A 244 21.75 20.28 -34.26
C GLU A 244 21.36 19.29 -33.14
N MET A 245 21.89 19.48 -31.94
CA MET A 245 21.59 18.63 -30.78
C MET A 245 20.12 18.72 -30.36
N ILE A 246 19.52 19.92 -30.38
CA ILE A 246 18.09 20.10 -30.12
C ILE A 246 17.25 19.33 -31.14
N PHE A 247 17.56 19.42 -32.41
CA PHE A 247 16.83 18.71 -33.47
C PHE A 247 16.90 17.18 -33.31
N ILE A 248 18.03 16.64 -32.87
CA ILE A 248 18.19 15.20 -32.61
C ILE A 248 17.48 14.79 -31.34
N SER A 249 17.48 15.64 -30.31
CA SER A 249 16.88 15.29 -28.99
C SER A 249 15.35 15.24 -28.99
N ILE A 250 14.68 16.05 -29.84
CA ILE A 250 13.20 16.05 -29.90
C ILE A 250 12.62 14.67 -30.25
N PRO A 251 12.99 14.03 -31.40
CA PRO A 251 12.48 12.70 -31.73
C PRO A 251 12.92 11.64 -30.69
N ALA A 252 14.12 11.79 -30.10
CA ALA A 252 14.62 10.89 -29.08
C ALA A 252 13.74 10.96 -27.81
N PHE A 253 13.35 12.16 -27.36
CA PHE A 253 12.43 12.31 -26.20
C PHE A 253 11.05 11.75 -26.49
N VAL A 254 10.50 11.96 -27.68
CA VAL A 254 9.22 11.37 -28.06
C VAL A 254 9.30 9.85 -28.08
N GLY A 255 10.32 9.28 -28.68
CA GLY A 255 10.55 7.83 -28.69
C GLY A 255 10.73 7.25 -27.29
N SER A 256 11.47 7.93 -26.42
CA SER A 256 11.69 7.49 -25.03
C SER A 256 10.40 7.43 -24.21
N TYR A 257 9.45 8.34 -24.49
CA TYR A 257 8.12 8.30 -23.84
C TYR A 257 7.39 6.99 -24.13
N PHE A 258 7.29 6.58 -25.38
CA PHE A 258 6.62 5.34 -25.76
C PHE A 258 7.35 4.11 -25.22
N LEU A 259 8.67 4.11 -25.23
CA LEU A 259 9.46 3.04 -24.62
C LEU A 259 9.25 2.98 -23.11
N ALA A 260 9.22 4.11 -22.41
CA ALA A 260 8.96 4.17 -20.99
C ALA A 260 7.57 3.62 -20.65
N GLN A 261 6.54 4.01 -21.39
CA GLN A 261 5.18 3.49 -21.21
C GLN A 261 5.12 1.97 -21.38
N TYR A 262 5.78 1.43 -22.39
CA TYR A 262 5.82 -0.01 -22.66
C TYR A 262 6.58 -0.80 -21.60
N THR A 263 7.70 -0.27 -21.09
CA THR A 263 8.56 -0.99 -20.14
C THR A 263 8.16 -0.79 -18.68
N ALA A 264 7.47 0.31 -18.35
CA ALA A 264 7.13 0.69 -16.98
C ALA A 264 6.37 -0.39 -16.20
N SER A 265 5.33 -0.98 -16.80
CA SER A 265 4.53 -2.02 -16.15
C SER A 265 5.33 -3.30 -15.91
N LYS A 266 6.20 -3.71 -16.86
CA LYS A 266 7.05 -4.90 -16.71
C LYS A 266 8.10 -4.72 -15.61
N LEU A 267 8.75 -3.56 -15.58
CA LEU A 267 9.74 -3.23 -14.55
C LEU A 267 9.07 -3.13 -13.17
N GLY A 268 7.91 -2.49 -13.09
CA GLY A 268 7.16 -2.35 -11.87
C GLY A 268 6.71 -3.68 -11.27
N ASN A 269 6.19 -4.57 -12.08
CA ASN A 269 5.81 -5.91 -11.62
C ASN A 269 7.02 -6.73 -11.15
N ASN A 270 8.18 -6.60 -11.80
CA ASN A 270 9.41 -7.26 -11.34
C ASN A 270 9.88 -6.70 -9.99
N ILE A 271 9.81 -5.38 -9.80
CA ILE A 271 10.16 -4.73 -8.52
C ILE A 271 9.18 -5.18 -7.44
N LEU A 272 7.88 -5.18 -7.73
CA LEU A 272 6.84 -5.62 -6.82
C LEU A 272 7.10 -7.06 -6.37
N ASN A 273 7.24 -7.99 -7.31
CA ASN A 273 7.46 -9.42 -7.01
C ASN A 273 8.73 -9.65 -6.17
N LYS A 274 9.79 -8.91 -6.45
CA LYS A 274 11.03 -9.00 -5.66
C LYS A 274 10.82 -8.50 -4.23
N VAL A 275 10.24 -7.31 -4.07
CA VAL A 275 10.02 -6.70 -2.75
C VAL A 275 9.05 -7.52 -1.91
N THR A 276 7.90 -7.92 -2.49
CA THR A 276 6.90 -8.73 -1.78
C THR A 276 7.41 -10.13 -1.44
N GLY A 277 8.18 -10.75 -2.33
CA GLY A 277 8.81 -12.04 -2.08
C GLY A 277 9.85 -12.01 -0.95
N ASP A 278 10.66 -10.97 -0.88
CA ASP A 278 11.65 -10.80 0.19
C ASP A 278 10.97 -10.54 1.55
N ILE A 279 9.91 -9.73 1.57
CA ILE A 279 9.12 -9.46 2.77
C ILE A 279 8.37 -10.72 3.23
N ALA A 280 7.76 -11.47 2.33
CA ALA A 280 7.08 -12.73 2.67
C ALA A 280 8.05 -13.73 3.32
N LYS A 281 9.29 -13.83 2.83
CA LYS A 281 10.33 -14.66 3.46
C LYS A 281 10.73 -14.16 4.86
N GLN A 282 10.81 -12.84 5.04
CA GLN A 282 11.13 -12.24 6.33
C GLN A 282 10.03 -12.48 7.36
N ILE A 283 8.77 -12.30 6.97
CA ILE A 283 7.59 -12.58 7.81
C ILE A 283 7.54 -14.06 8.17
N ALA A 284 7.72 -14.97 7.20
CA ALA A 284 7.74 -16.41 7.47
C ALA A 284 8.81 -16.81 8.50
N ARG A 285 9.96 -16.16 8.50
CA ARG A 285 11.01 -16.37 9.51
C ARG A 285 10.63 -15.83 10.88
N GLN A 286 9.95 -14.67 10.93
CA GLN A 286 9.47 -14.07 12.18
C GLN A 286 8.29 -14.86 12.78
N SER A 287 7.36 -15.31 11.96
CA SER A 287 6.21 -16.11 12.38
C SER A 287 6.61 -17.48 12.92
N ALA A 288 7.72 -18.04 12.44
CA ALA A 288 8.27 -19.29 12.99
C ALA A 288 8.88 -19.11 14.40
N SER A 289 9.19 -17.88 14.81
CA SER A 289 9.80 -17.58 16.11
C SER A 289 8.83 -16.97 17.14
N SER A 290 7.65 -16.53 16.71
CA SER A 290 6.62 -15.95 17.58
C SER A 290 5.30 -16.70 17.37
N GLN A 291 4.82 -17.36 18.42
CA GLN A 291 3.42 -17.83 18.52
C GLN A 291 2.50 -16.61 18.69
N LEU A 292 2.34 -15.83 17.63
CA LEU A 292 1.29 -14.82 17.58
C LEU A 292 -0.01 -15.53 17.27
N GLY A 293 -0.99 -15.40 18.16
CA GLY A 293 -2.33 -15.93 17.97
C GLY A 293 -2.91 -15.51 16.62
N GLY A 294 -3.60 -16.43 15.93
CA GLY A 294 -4.09 -16.26 14.57
C GLY A 294 -5.35 -15.38 14.45
N GLY A 295 -5.35 -14.18 15.04
CA GLY A 295 -6.45 -13.22 14.90
C GLY A 295 -6.35 -12.36 13.62
N ALA A 296 -7.35 -11.50 13.42
CA ALA A 296 -7.43 -10.53 12.31
C ALA A 296 -6.18 -9.64 12.18
N GLU A 297 -5.52 -9.38 13.29
CA GLU A 297 -4.27 -8.64 13.33
C GLU A 297 -3.15 -9.36 12.57
N ALA A 298 -3.08 -10.70 12.65
CA ALA A 298 -2.09 -11.48 11.93
C ALA A 298 -2.26 -11.40 10.40
N GLU A 299 -3.49 -11.28 9.91
CA GLU A 299 -3.75 -11.11 8.47
C GLU A 299 -3.36 -9.72 7.96
N GLY A 300 -3.66 -8.68 8.72
CA GLY A 300 -3.20 -7.33 8.41
C GLY A 300 -1.67 -7.26 8.38
N PHE A 301 -0.99 -7.90 9.32
CA PHE A 301 0.47 -7.96 9.39
C PHE A 301 1.12 -8.61 8.16
N ASN A 302 0.48 -9.63 7.57
CA ASN A 302 1.02 -10.42 6.47
C ASN A 302 0.60 -9.88 5.08
N LYS A 303 -0.36 -8.96 5.01
CA LYS A 303 -0.84 -8.42 3.73
C LYS A 303 0.26 -7.61 3.05
N THR A 304 0.60 -8.02 1.83
CA THR A 304 1.55 -7.31 0.96
C THR A 304 0.81 -6.74 -0.26
N LEU A 305 1.48 -5.87 -1.03
CA LEU A 305 0.93 -5.39 -2.30
C LEU A 305 0.81 -6.53 -3.29
N SER A 306 -0.38 -6.71 -3.88
CA SER A 306 -0.66 -7.75 -4.87
C SER A 306 -0.50 -7.28 -6.31
N SER A 307 -0.68 -5.98 -6.57
CA SER A 307 -0.55 -5.38 -7.89
C SER A 307 -0.01 -3.97 -7.81
N LEU A 308 0.68 -3.53 -8.85
CA LEU A 308 1.17 -2.18 -9.02
C LEU A 308 0.75 -1.68 -10.40
N ASP A 309 -0.15 -0.72 -10.44
CA ASP A 309 -0.52 -0.04 -11.68
C ASP A 309 0.39 1.18 -11.88
N ILE A 310 1.23 1.11 -12.91
CA ILE A 310 2.21 2.14 -13.21
C ILE A 310 1.76 2.89 -14.47
N ASN A 311 1.30 4.11 -14.24
CA ASN A 311 0.99 5.05 -15.32
C ASN A 311 2.08 6.13 -15.40
N VAL A 312 2.71 6.23 -16.58
CA VAL A 312 3.67 7.30 -16.85
C VAL A 312 2.89 8.59 -17.15
N VAL A 313 2.75 9.43 -16.14
CA VAL A 313 2.03 10.71 -16.27
C VAL A 313 2.87 11.68 -17.10
N PRO A 314 2.34 12.28 -18.20
CA PRO A 314 3.08 13.18 -19.09
C PRO A 314 3.74 14.36 -18.37
N LYS A 315 3.14 14.85 -17.29
CA LYS A 315 3.70 15.94 -16.48
C LYS A 315 5.10 15.65 -15.94
N PHE A 316 5.39 14.40 -15.54
CA PHE A 316 6.70 14.04 -15.01
C PHE A 316 7.77 13.96 -16.10
N ILE A 317 7.38 13.69 -17.35
CA ILE A 317 8.30 13.67 -18.49
C ILE A 317 8.89 15.05 -18.73
N ILE A 318 8.13 16.11 -18.53
CA ILE A 318 8.64 17.48 -18.66
C ILE A 318 9.85 17.70 -17.75
N TYR A 319 9.81 17.22 -16.51
CA TYR A 319 10.95 17.34 -15.59
C TYR A 319 12.17 16.54 -16.08
N VAL A 320 11.93 15.33 -16.63
CA VAL A 320 13.02 14.52 -17.21
C VAL A 320 13.62 15.20 -18.42
N VAL A 321 12.80 15.74 -19.31
CA VAL A 321 13.26 16.47 -20.52
C VAL A 321 14.08 17.70 -20.11
N ILE A 322 13.63 18.50 -19.15
CA ILE A 322 14.39 19.68 -18.66
C ILE A 322 15.73 19.23 -18.09
N PHE A 323 15.73 18.18 -17.25
CA PHE A 323 16.96 17.68 -16.63
C PHE A 323 17.94 17.13 -17.66
N MET A 324 17.47 16.32 -18.62
CA MET A 324 18.29 15.77 -19.68
C MET A 324 18.81 16.87 -20.63
N SER A 325 17.99 17.87 -20.95
CA SER A 325 18.44 19.03 -21.74
C SER A 325 19.55 19.80 -21.03
N LEU A 326 19.49 19.92 -19.70
CA LEU A 326 20.56 20.53 -18.92
C LEU A 326 21.85 19.70 -18.97
N ILE A 327 21.76 18.38 -18.84
CA ILE A 327 22.92 17.48 -19.00
C ILE A 327 23.54 17.61 -20.38
N LEU A 328 22.71 17.60 -21.45
CA LEU A 328 23.16 17.78 -22.81
C LEU A 328 23.91 19.10 -23.00
N LEU A 329 23.38 20.19 -22.45
CA LEU A 329 23.96 21.52 -22.56
C LEU A 329 25.31 21.59 -21.81
N VAL A 330 25.38 21.09 -20.58
CA VAL A 330 26.64 21.04 -19.83
C VAL A 330 27.68 20.17 -20.52
N SER A 331 27.28 18.99 -21.03
CA SER A 331 28.18 18.10 -21.77
C SER A 331 28.70 18.73 -23.07
N LEU A 332 27.84 19.46 -23.77
CA LEU A 332 28.25 20.19 -24.97
C LEU A 332 29.25 21.31 -24.64
N ILE A 333 29.01 22.08 -23.57
CA ILE A 333 29.94 23.13 -23.13
C ILE A 333 31.31 22.52 -22.80
N VAL A 334 31.35 21.44 -22.01
CA VAL A 334 32.59 20.79 -21.60
C VAL A 334 33.35 20.23 -22.82
N SER A 335 32.65 19.56 -23.73
CA SER A 335 33.22 18.96 -24.94
C SER A 335 33.73 20.04 -25.93
N SER A 336 32.94 21.11 -26.14
CA SER A 336 33.26 22.21 -27.01
C SER A 336 34.43 23.03 -26.48
N PHE A 337 34.50 23.28 -25.17
CA PHE A 337 35.54 24.07 -24.53
C PHE A 337 36.93 23.51 -24.84
N ASN A 338 37.08 22.20 -24.78
CA ASN A 338 38.37 21.55 -25.00
C ASN A 338 38.85 21.65 -26.48
N ILE A 339 37.91 21.66 -27.46
CA ILE A 339 38.21 21.74 -28.89
C ILE A 339 38.34 23.20 -29.31
N LEU A 340 37.43 24.07 -28.93
CA LEU A 340 37.42 25.48 -29.32
C LEU A 340 38.54 26.29 -28.68
N ARG A 341 39.23 25.78 -27.65
CA ARG A 341 40.38 26.41 -27.03
C ARG A 341 41.65 26.23 -27.86
N ARG A 342 41.74 25.18 -28.73
CA ARG A 342 42.90 24.88 -29.55
C ARG A 342 42.94 25.79 -30.79
N ASN A 343 44.14 26.01 -31.32
CA ASN A 343 44.33 26.78 -32.56
C ASN A 343 43.85 26.00 -33.79
N PRO A 344 43.28 26.63 -34.82
CA PRO A 344 42.82 25.94 -36.04
C PRO A 344 43.91 25.10 -36.69
N LYS A 345 45.17 25.55 -36.67
CA LYS A 345 46.32 24.83 -37.21
C LYS A 345 46.59 23.50 -36.46
N GLU A 346 46.45 23.49 -35.15
CA GLU A 346 46.61 22.26 -34.33
C GLU A 346 45.51 21.25 -34.61
N LEU A 347 44.26 21.73 -34.76
CA LEU A 347 43.11 20.88 -35.06
C LEU A 347 43.14 20.22 -36.45
N LEU A 348 43.86 20.84 -37.43
CA LEU A 348 44.03 20.28 -38.77
C LEU A 348 45.17 19.26 -38.86
N ILE A 349 46.20 19.38 -38.00
CA ILE A 349 47.41 18.53 -38.01
C ILE A 349 47.28 17.31 -37.07
N ASP A 350 46.40 17.38 -36.10
CA ASP A 350 46.19 16.33 -35.08
C ASP A 350 45.45 15.12 -35.69
N ASP A 351 46.16 14.28 -36.42
CA ASP A 351 45.69 13.07 -37.13
C ASP A 351 45.85 11.79 -36.29
N ASN A 352 46.16 11.90 -34.98
CA ASN A 352 46.31 10.77 -34.08
C ASN A 352 45.28 10.80 -32.94
#